data_2f411caaaaa865240cdbe2bc936c96b8
#
_entry.id   2f411caaaaa865240cdbe2bc936c96b8
#
_cell.length_a   1.000
_cell.length_b   1.000
_cell.length_c   1.000
_cell.angle_alpha   90.00
_cell.angle_beta   90.00
_cell.angle_gamma   90.00
#
_symmetry.space_group_name_H-M   'P 1'
#
loop_
_entity.id
_entity.type
_entity.pdbx_description
1 polymer ?
#
loop_
_entity_poly.entity_id
_entity_poly.type
_entity_poly.pdbx_seq_one_letter_code
_entity_poly.pdbx_strand_id
1 'polypeptide(L)'
;SDGTEIFRVEGDSAGGSAKQARDRATQAVLPLRGKILNVASATRDKLKGNQELKDLIEALGCGAGADYDEERLRYEKVIILTDADVDGAHIASLLMTFFYKELPELIENGHLYLGMPPLYRLVQGSKSIYARDDAHKDELMSNGTFRSNGKIEISRFKGLGEMPPPQLRETTMNKATRQLLK
;
A
#
# COMPACT_ATOMS: atom_id res chain seq x y z
N SER A 1 -13.41 4.24 -13.83
CA SER A 1 -12.67 4.77 -14.99
C SER A 1 -11.30 4.11 -15.10
N ASP A 2 -10.95 3.75 -16.32
CA ASP A 2 -9.72 3.00 -16.61
C ASP A 2 -8.46 3.78 -16.21
N GLY A 3 -7.54 3.08 -15.55
CA GLY A 3 -6.27 3.63 -15.15
C GLY A 3 -6.29 4.47 -13.87
N THR A 4 -7.44 4.66 -13.25
CA THR A 4 -7.54 5.42 -11.99
C THR A 4 -7.28 4.55 -10.77
N GLU A 5 -6.60 5.13 -9.78
CA GLU A 5 -6.19 4.40 -8.60
C GLU A 5 -6.37 5.24 -7.34
N ILE A 6 -6.80 4.58 -6.25
CA ILE A 6 -6.82 5.19 -4.93
C ILE A 6 -5.90 4.42 -3.99
N PHE A 7 -5.06 5.15 -3.27
CA PHE A 7 -4.11 4.60 -2.29
C PHE A 7 -4.61 4.88 -0.88
N ARG A 8 -4.82 3.82 -0.12
CA ARG A 8 -5.16 3.90 1.30
C ARG A 8 -3.87 3.78 2.09
N VAL A 9 -3.45 4.85 2.76
CA VAL A 9 -2.13 4.95 3.40
C VAL A 9 -2.29 5.20 4.89
N GLU A 10 -1.53 4.49 5.71
CA GLU A 10 -1.55 4.65 7.16
C GLU A 10 -0.80 5.91 7.61
N GLY A 11 -1.49 6.81 8.32
CA GLY A 11 -0.91 7.96 8.99
C GLY A 11 -0.73 9.19 8.09
N ASP A 12 -0.62 10.36 8.73
CA ASP A 12 -0.49 11.64 8.02
C ASP A 12 0.88 11.82 7.37
N SER A 13 1.94 11.32 8.01
CA SER A 13 3.30 11.41 7.46
C SER A 13 3.43 10.62 6.17
N ALA A 14 3.01 9.35 6.19
CA ALA A 14 3.00 8.51 5.01
C ALA A 14 2.03 9.04 3.94
N GLY A 15 0.87 9.55 4.36
CA GLY A 15 -0.09 10.18 3.47
C GLY A 15 0.48 11.39 2.76
N GLY A 16 1.26 12.22 3.46
CA GLY A 16 1.94 13.37 2.86
C GLY A 16 2.95 12.96 1.80
N SER A 17 3.78 11.96 2.10
CA SER A 17 4.76 11.42 1.14
C SER A 17 4.07 10.83 -0.09
N ALA A 18 3.00 10.09 0.10
CA ALA A 18 2.24 9.49 -0.99
C ALA A 18 1.58 10.55 -1.87
N LYS A 19 1.04 11.62 -1.27
CA LYS A 19 0.47 12.73 -2.04
C LYS A 19 1.50 13.43 -2.92
N GLN A 20 2.73 13.56 -2.44
CA GLN A 20 3.82 14.12 -3.25
C GLN A 20 4.28 13.16 -4.34
N ALA A 21 4.24 11.85 -4.08
CA ALA A 21 4.71 10.82 -5.00
C ALA A 21 3.70 10.48 -6.11
N ARG A 22 2.41 10.79 -5.92
CA ARG A 22 1.35 10.37 -6.83
C ARG A 22 1.37 11.06 -8.18
N ASP A 23 0.79 10.40 -9.18
CA ASP A 23 0.37 11.03 -10.41
C ASP A 23 -1.00 11.68 -10.18
N ARG A 24 -1.05 13.01 -10.14
CA ARG A 24 -2.27 13.76 -9.81
C ARG A 24 -3.42 13.53 -10.77
N ALA A 25 -3.12 13.16 -12.01
CA ALA A 25 -4.15 12.94 -13.03
C ALA A 25 -4.93 11.64 -12.80
N THR A 26 -4.29 10.60 -12.25
CA THR A 26 -4.86 9.26 -12.19
C THR A 26 -4.86 8.64 -10.78
N GLN A 27 -4.16 9.24 -9.83
CA GLN A 27 -3.99 8.65 -8.49
C GLN A 27 -4.48 9.59 -7.40
N ALA A 28 -5.29 9.05 -6.50
CA ALA A 28 -5.74 9.73 -5.29
C ALA A 28 -5.12 9.06 -4.07
N VAL A 29 -4.97 9.81 -2.99
CA VAL A 29 -4.45 9.30 -1.72
C VAL A 29 -5.45 9.61 -0.62
N LEU A 30 -5.84 8.58 0.12
CA LEU A 30 -6.72 8.71 1.27
C LEU A 30 -5.97 8.22 2.51
N PRO A 31 -5.44 9.14 3.34
CA PRO A 31 -4.73 8.74 4.55
C PRO A 31 -5.66 8.10 5.56
N LEU A 32 -5.17 7.05 6.24
CA LEU A 32 -5.85 6.43 7.35
C LEU A 32 -5.44 7.18 8.62
N ARG A 33 -6.36 7.94 9.21
CA ARG A 33 -6.11 8.70 10.43
C ARG A 33 -6.62 7.91 11.63
N GLY A 34 -5.83 7.89 12.69
CA GLY A 34 -6.18 7.20 13.91
C GLY A 34 -5.95 5.69 13.84
N LYS A 35 -6.07 5.05 14.99
CA LYS A 35 -5.95 3.60 15.07
C LYS A 35 -7.21 2.97 14.50
N ILE A 36 -7.06 2.15 13.48
CA ILE A 36 -8.10 1.20 13.16
C ILE A 36 -8.24 0.36 14.41
N LEU A 37 -9.40 0.42 15.02
CA LEU A 37 -9.75 -0.34 16.19
C LEU A 37 -9.28 -1.77 16.03
N ASN A 38 -8.76 -2.33 17.10
CA ASN A 38 -8.35 -3.72 17.18
C ASN A 38 -9.51 -4.61 16.72
N VAL A 39 -9.54 -4.91 15.45
CA VAL A 39 -10.68 -5.50 14.74
C VAL A 39 -10.82 -6.98 15.06
N ALA A 40 -9.77 -7.61 15.61
CA ALA A 40 -9.88 -9.01 16.09
C ALA A 40 -11.00 -9.17 17.13
N SER A 41 -11.40 -8.09 17.82
CA SER A 41 -12.49 -8.06 18.78
C SER A 41 -13.68 -7.19 18.32
N ALA A 42 -13.63 -6.59 17.14
CA ALA A 42 -14.69 -5.70 16.69
C ALA A 42 -15.80 -6.49 15.99
N THR A 43 -17.05 -6.23 16.40
CA THR A 43 -18.22 -6.74 15.71
C THR A 43 -18.36 -6.03 14.35
N ARG A 44 -19.11 -6.65 13.44
CA ARG A 44 -19.45 -6.08 12.15
C ARG A 44 -20.03 -4.66 12.27
N ASP A 45 -20.84 -4.43 13.31
CA ASP A 45 -21.45 -3.12 13.54
C ASP A 45 -20.43 -2.06 13.91
N LYS A 46 -19.39 -2.42 14.68
CA LYS A 46 -18.31 -1.51 15.02
C LYS A 46 -17.45 -1.16 13.80
N LEU A 47 -17.25 -2.12 12.90
CA LEU A 47 -16.57 -1.85 11.63
C LEU A 47 -17.37 -0.86 10.78
N LYS A 48 -18.66 -1.06 10.65
CA LYS A 48 -19.56 -0.15 9.94
C LYS A 48 -19.61 1.24 10.56
N GLY A 49 -19.47 1.32 11.89
CA GLY A 49 -19.45 2.59 12.63
C GLY A 49 -18.14 3.35 12.53
N ASN A 50 -17.08 2.75 12.02
CA ASN A 50 -15.78 3.40 11.92
C ASN A 50 -15.80 4.47 10.81
N GLN A 51 -15.53 5.72 11.20
CA GLN A 51 -15.59 6.85 10.28
C GLN A 51 -14.59 6.70 9.11
N GLU A 52 -13.40 6.16 9.38
CA GLU A 52 -12.38 5.96 8.36
C GLU A 52 -12.85 4.99 7.26
N LEU A 53 -13.57 3.94 7.64
CA LEU A 53 -14.12 2.98 6.70
C LEU A 53 -15.31 3.55 5.94
N LYS A 54 -16.14 4.37 6.58
CA LYS A 54 -17.22 5.10 5.92
C LYS A 54 -16.68 6.08 4.88
N ASP A 55 -15.62 6.80 5.23
CA ASP A 55 -14.96 7.73 4.32
C ASP A 55 -14.40 7.01 3.10
N LEU A 56 -13.84 5.82 3.30
CA LEU A 56 -13.33 5.00 2.21
C LEU A 56 -14.46 4.55 1.27
N ILE A 57 -15.57 4.07 1.82
CA ILE A 57 -16.74 3.65 1.02
C ILE A 57 -17.26 4.84 0.20
N GLU A 58 -17.38 6.00 0.83
CA GLU A 58 -17.82 7.22 0.17
C GLU A 58 -16.86 7.63 -0.96
N ALA A 59 -15.56 7.56 -0.71
CA ALA A 59 -14.54 7.89 -1.72
C ALA A 59 -14.60 6.96 -2.93
N LEU A 60 -14.89 5.67 -2.71
CA LEU A 60 -15.02 4.69 -3.79
C LEU A 60 -16.26 4.92 -4.64
N GLY A 61 -17.34 5.44 -4.07
CA GLY A 61 -18.57 5.79 -4.78
C GLY A 61 -19.46 4.62 -5.18
N CYS A 62 -19.07 3.38 -4.91
CA CYS A 62 -19.79 2.19 -5.38
C CYS A 62 -20.77 1.60 -4.36
N GLY A 63 -20.86 2.16 -3.15
CA GLY A 63 -21.67 1.58 -2.07
C GLY A 63 -21.03 0.34 -1.47
N ALA A 64 -21.73 -0.28 -0.52
CA ALA A 64 -21.25 -1.47 0.18
C ALA A 64 -22.40 -2.44 0.46
N GLY A 65 -22.09 -3.72 0.70
CA GLY A 65 -23.08 -4.75 0.99
C GLY A 65 -24.09 -4.88 -0.13
N ALA A 66 -25.38 -4.79 0.20
CA ALA A 66 -26.47 -4.90 -0.77
C ALA A 66 -26.56 -3.69 -1.72
N ASP A 67 -25.96 -2.56 -1.36
CA ASP A 67 -25.97 -1.34 -2.16
C ASP A 67 -24.80 -1.24 -3.14
N TYR A 68 -23.96 -2.25 -3.19
CA TYR A 68 -22.78 -2.25 -4.07
C TYR A 68 -23.20 -2.22 -5.55
N ASP A 69 -22.60 -1.28 -6.28
CA ASP A 69 -22.78 -1.13 -7.74
C ASP A 69 -21.40 -0.85 -8.36
N GLU A 70 -20.86 -1.85 -9.04
CA GLU A 70 -19.53 -1.76 -9.65
C GLU A 70 -19.42 -0.67 -10.71
N GLU A 71 -20.49 -0.38 -11.44
CA GLU A 71 -20.50 0.67 -12.46
C GLU A 71 -20.28 2.06 -11.87
N ARG A 72 -20.58 2.25 -10.58
CA ARG A 72 -20.39 3.50 -9.86
C ARG A 72 -19.00 3.61 -9.24
N LEU A 73 -18.19 2.55 -9.28
CA LEU A 73 -16.82 2.55 -8.73
C LEU A 73 -15.98 3.60 -9.46
N ARG A 74 -15.40 4.50 -8.69
CA ARG A 74 -14.65 5.65 -9.23
C ARG A 74 -13.22 5.31 -9.61
N TYR A 75 -12.68 4.22 -9.10
CA TYR A 75 -11.28 3.83 -9.28
C TYR A 75 -11.18 2.41 -9.81
N GLU A 76 -10.31 2.20 -10.78
CA GLU A 76 -10.02 0.85 -11.29
C GLU A 76 -9.30 -0.01 -10.26
N LYS A 77 -8.39 0.60 -9.51
CA LYS A 77 -7.62 -0.10 -8.48
C LYS A 77 -7.74 0.59 -7.14
N VAL A 78 -7.94 -0.22 -6.10
CA VAL A 78 -7.89 0.18 -4.70
C VAL A 78 -6.65 -0.46 -4.11
N ILE A 79 -5.69 0.35 -3.71
CA ILE A 79 -4.38 -0.13 -3.28
C ILE A 79 -4.17 0.24 -1.81
N ILE A 80 -3.99 -0.78 -0.98
CA ILE A 80 -3.69 -0.62 0.43
C ILE A 80 -2.17 -0.56 0.59
N LEU A 81 -1.65 0.56 1.07
CA LEU A 81 -0.23 0.72 1.38
C LEU A 81 -0.02 0.62 2.88
N THR A 82 0.79 -0.33 3.31
CA THR A 82 1.14 -0.52 4.71
C THR A 82 2.66 -0.60 4.85
N ASP A 83 3.16 -0.31 6.06
CA ASP A 83 4.56 -0.50 6.37
C ASP A 83 4.93 -1.99 6.25
N ALA A 84 6.17 -2.27 5.89
CA ALA A 84 6.65 -3.64 5.73
C ALA A 84 7.06 -4.26 7.08
N ASP A 85 6.31 -3.98 8.14
CA ASP A 85 6.51 -4.51 9.48
C ASP A 85 5.28 -5.33 9.94
N VAL A 86 5.35 -5.88 11.14
CA VAL A 86 4.27 -6.70 11.71
C VAL A 86 2.98 -5.89 11.87
N ASP A 87 3.09 -4.63 12.32
CA ASP A 87 1.93 -3.77 12.51
C ASP A 87 1.25 -3.44 11.17
N GLY A 88 2.06 -3.19 10.14
CA GLY A 88 1.53 -2.98 8.78
C GLY A 88 0.81 -4.21 8.24
N ALA A 89 1.37 -5.39 8.43
CA ALA A 89 0.74 -6.65 8.02
C ALA A 89 -0.59 -6.86 8.76
N HIS A 90 -0.65 -6.52 10.05
CA HIS A 90 -1.88 -6.61 10.84
C HIS A 90 -2.97 -5.66 10.30
N ILE A 91 -2.62 -4.41 10.02
CA ILE A 91 -3.54 -3.43 9.45
C ILE A 91 -4.05 -3.87 8.09
N ALA A 92 -3.16 -4.39 7.23
CA ALA A 92 -3.56 -4.93 5.93
C ALA A 92 -4.56 -6.06 6.08
N SER A 93 -4.33 -6.98 7.00
CA SER A 93 -5.24 -8.09 7.30
C SER A 93 -6.61 -7.60 7.75
N LEU A 94 -6.65 -6.57 8.61
CA LEU A 94 -7.91 -5.97 9.06
C LEU A 94 -8.71 -5.35 7.92
N LEU A 95 -8.04 -4.60 7.05
CA LEU A 95 -8.67 -3.98 5.89
C LEU A 95 -9.16 -5.03 4.90
N MET A 96 -8.40 -6.09 4.68
CA MET A 96 -8.81 -7.21 3.82
C MET A 96 -10.07 -7.88 4.36
N THR A 97 -10.15 -8.08 5.67
CA THR A 97 -11.35 -8.65 6.31
C THR A 97 -12.56 -7.74 6.10
N PHE A 98 -12.38 -6.43 6.23
CA PHE A 98 -13.45 -5.47 5.97
C PHE A 98 -13.93 -5.56 4.52
N PHE A 99 -13.03 -5.55 3.54
CA PHE A 99 -13.38 -5.64 2.13
C PHE A 99 -14.06 -6.96 1.80
N TYR A 100 -13.60 -8.05 2.38
CA TYR A 100 -14.21 -9.37 2.18
C TYR A 100 -15.67 -9.39 2.65
N LYS A 101 -15.98 -8.74 3.78
CA LYS A 101 -17.33 -8.72 4.34
C LYS A 101 -18.26 -7.71 3.67
N GLU A 102 -17.75 -6.52 3.39
CA GLU A 102 -18.60 -5.39 2.91
C GLU A 102 -18.52 -5.15 1.41
N LEU A 103 -17.41 -5.50 0.78
CA LEU A 103 -17.14 -5.23 -0.63
C LEU A 103 -16.46 -6.43 -1.30
N PRO A 104 -17.04 -7.66 -1.19
CA PRO A 104 -16.39 -8.86 -1.74
C PRO A 104 -16.18 -8.79 -3.25
N GLU A 105 -17.03 -8.07 -3.97
CA GLU A 105 -16.93 -7.92 -5.41
C GLU A 105 -15.66 -7.18 -5.85
N LEU A 106 -15.12 -6.27 -5.02
CA LEU A 106 -13.85 -5.63 -5.32
C LEU A 106 -12.69 -6.63 -5.37
N ILE A 107 -12.74 -7.65 -4.52
CA ILE A 107 -11.74 -8.72 -4.50
C ILE A 107 -11.97 -9.66 -5.69
N GLU A 108 -13.20 -10.12 -5.87
CA GLU A 108 -13.56 -11.08 -6.92
C GLU A 108 -13.28 -10.54 -8.32
N ASN A 109 -13.53 -9.25 -8.53
CA ASN A 109 -13.37 -8.60 -9.83
C ASN A 109 -11.99 -7.97 -10.04
N GLY A 110 -11.05 -8.22 -9.12
CA GLY A 110 -9.65 -7.85 -9.31
C GLY A 110 -9.34 -6.37 -9.15
N HIS A 111 -10.11 -5.64 -8.34
CA HIS A 111 -9.88 -4.21 -8.08
C HIS A 111 -9.01 -3.93 -6.87
N LEU A 112 -8.90 -4.89 -5.94
CA LEU A 112 -8.18 -4.70 -4.68
C LEU A 112 -6.75 -5.24 -4.77
N TYR A 113 -5.80 -4.41 -4.35
CA TYR A 113 -4.36 -4.73 -4.36
C TYR A 113 -3.71 -4.34 -3.06
N LEU A 114 -2.62 -5.00 -2.74
CA LEU A 114 -1.77 -4.69 -1.61
C LEU A 114 -0.41 -4.21 -2.13
N GLY A 115 0.01 -3.01 -1.71
CA GLY A 115 1.32 -2.48 -2.00
C GLY A 115 2.16 -2.48 -0.74
N MET A 116 3.32 -3.11 -0.77
CA MET A 116 4.27 -3.09 0.34
C MET A 116 5.57 -2.46 -0.14
N PRO A 117 6.01 -1.34 0.47
CA PRO A 117 7.29 -0.75 0.10
C PRO A 117 8.43 -1.68 0.54
N PRO A 118 9.57 -1.63 -0.14
CA PRO A 118 10.72 -2.42 0.26
C PRO A 118 11.28 -1.93 1.60
N LEU A 119 11.92 -2.85 2.35
CA LEU A 119 12.61 -2.51 3.60
C LEU A 119 13.96 -1.84 3.37
N TYR A 120 14.65 -2.18 2.28
CA TYR A 120 16.03 -1.75 2.06
C TYR A 120 16.27 -1.21 0.67
N ARG A 121 17.22 -0.31 0.59
CA ARG A 121 17.86 0.11 -0.66
C ARG A 121 19.35 -0.22 -0.58
N LEU A 122 19.84 -0.97 -1.56
CA LEU A 122 21.24 -1.39 -1.66
C LEU A 122 21.89 -0.66 -2.83
N VAL A 123 22.99 0.04 -2.57
CA VAL A 123 23.70 0.83 -3.58
C VAL A 123 25.16 0.42 -3.66
N GLN A 124 25.63 0.14 -4.86
CA GLN A 124 27.04 -0.08 -5.16
C GLN A 124 27.38 0.68 -6.43
N GLY A 125 28.13 1.77 -6.31
CA GLY A 125 28.45 2.64 -7.45
C GLY A 125 27.17 3.21 -8.07
N SER A 126 26.98 2.97 -9.36
CA SER A 126 25.78 3.39 -10.08
C SER A 126 24.62 2.40 -9.99
N LYS A 127 24.84 1.23 -9.37
CA LYS A 127 23.83 0.19 -9.22
C LYS A 127 23.02 0.40 -7.95
N SER A 128 21.71 0.43 -8.09
CA SER A 128 20.79 0.59 -6.98
C SER A 128 19.66 -0.44 -7.11
N ILE A 129 19.45 -1.23 -6.05
CA ILE A 129 18.41 -2.27 -6.01
C ILE A 129 17.67 -2.17 -4.68
N TYR A 130 16.35 -2.37 -4.73
CA TYR A 130 15.51 -2.43 -3.54
C TYR A 130 15.34 -3.89 -3.08
N ALA A 131 15.41 -4.11 -1.78
CA ALA A 131 15.15 -5.41 -1.17
C ALA A 131 13.85 -5.36 -0.36
N ARG A 132 12.99 -6.35 -0.58
CA ARG A 132 11.67 -6.43 0.06
C ARG A 132 11.77 -6.64 1.57
N ASP A 133 12.70 -7.49 2.00
CA ASP A 133 12.87 -7.94 3.38
C ASP A 133 14.31 -8.37 3.64
N ASP A 134 14.57 -8.88 4.85
CA ASP A 134 15.92 -9.34 5.23
C ASP A 134 16.39 -10.51 4.36
N ALA A 135 15.53 -11.47 4.09
CA ALA A 135 15.89 -12.64 3.29
C ALA A 135 16.26 -12.23 1.85
N HIS A 136 15.50 -11.33 1.24
CA HIS A 136 15.79 -10.82 -0.09
C HIS A 136 17.09 -10.01 -0.11
N LYS A 137 17.34 -9.21 0.93
CA LYS A 137 18.60 -8.47 1.07
C LYS A 137 19.78 -9.43 1.10
N ASP A 138 19.73 -10.47 1.94
CA ASP A 138 20.81 -11.45 2.08
C ASP A 138 21.02 -12.21 0.76
N GLU A 139 19.97 -12.56 0.06
CA GLU A 139 20.05 -13.19 -1.25
C GLU A 139 20.78 -12.29 -2.26
N LEU A 140 20.42 -11.01 -2.34
CA LEU A 140 21.05 -10.06 -3.25
C LEU A 140 22.54 -9.85 -2.94
N MET A 141 22.91 -9.90 -1.68
CA MET A 141 24.31 -9.75 -1.26
C MET A 141 25.15 -10.98 -1.56
N SER A 142 24.57 -12.17 -1.65
CA SER A 142 25.29 -13.43 -1.80
C SER A 142 25.21 -14.07 -3.19
N ASN A 143 24.31 -13.62 -4.07
CA ASN A 143 24.06 -14.28 -5.37
C ASN A 143 24.83 -13.70 -6.56
N GLY A 144 25.83 -12.84 -6.30
CA GLY A 144 26.60 -12.23 -7.37
C GLY A 144 25.97 -11.01 -8.02
N THR A 145 24.85 -10.51 -7.50
CA THR A 145 24.22 -9.28 -8.00
C THR A 145 25.12 -8.06 -7.85
N PHE A 146 25.89 -8.00 -6.76
CA PHE A 146 26.89 -6.96 -6.50
C PHE A 146 28.31 -7.50 -6.65
N ARG A 147 29.25 -6.59 -6.95
CA ARG A 147 30.67 -6.94 -7.04
C ARG A 147 31.22 -7.32 -5.67
N SER A 148 32.01 -8.39 -5.62
CA SER A 148 32.59 -8.88 -4.36
C SER A 148 33.58 -7.89 -3.73
N ASN A 149 34.19 -7.01 -4.50
CA ASN A 149 35.22 -6.07 -4.06
C ASN A 149 34.69 -4.67 -3.76
N GLY A 150 33.41 -4.41 -3.97
CA GLY A 150 32.81 -3.10 -3.79
C GLY A 150 32.07 -2.97 -2.48
N LYS A 151 32.15 -1.77 -1.89
CA LYS A 151 31.37 -1.45 -0.71
C LYS A 151 29.90 -1.27 -1.10
N ILE A 152 29.01 -1.95 -0.40
CA ILE A 152 27.58 -1.83 -0.59
C ILE A 152 27.01 -0.93 0.50
N GLU A 153 26.35 0.17 0.11
CA GLU A 153 25.63 1.03 1.04
C GLU A 153 24.22 0.48 1.23
N ILE A 154 23.83 0.28 2.49
CA ILE A 154 22.53 -0.27 2.85
C ILE A 154 21.74 0.81 3.58
N SER A 155 20.61 1.20 3.01
CA SER A 155 19.66 2.09 3.67
C SER A 155 18.42 1.30 4.04
N ARG A 156 17.99 1.41 5.31
CA ARG A 156 16.77 0.79 5.80
C ARG A 156 15.67 1.83 5.91
N PHE A 157 14.50 1.50 5.37
CA PHE A 157 13.31 2.33 5.53
C PHE A 157 12.53 1.85 6.74
N LYS A 158 12.36 2.71 7.74
CA LYS A 158 11.62 2.37 8.97
C LYS A 158 10.11 2.38 8.77
N GLY A 159 9.64 3.06 7.73
CA GLY A 159 8.23 3.12 7.41
C GLY A 159 7.98 3.99 6.19
N LEU A 160 6.74 4.01 5.73
CA LEU A 160 6.33 4.81 4.57
C LEU A 160 6.61 6.31 4.77
N GLY A 161 6.44 6.81 5.99
CA GLY A 161 6.67 8.21 6.32
C GLY A 161 8.12 8.66 6.21
N GLU A 162 9.07 7.71 6.29
CA GLU A 162 10.49 8.00 6.17
C GLU A 162 11.03 7.80 4.76
N MET A 163 10.25 7.19 3.87
CA MET A 163 10.66 7.00 2.49
C MET A 163 10.49 8.30 1.71
N PRO A 164 11.55 8.83 1.07
CA PRO A 164 11.43 10.04 0.26
C PRO A 164 10.42 9.86 -0.89
N PRO A 165 9.64 10.89 -1.24
CA PRO A 165 8.62 10.77 -2.29
C PRO A 165 9.10 10.19 -3.63
N PRO A 166 10.29 10.54 -4.17
CA PRO A 166 10.76 9.93 -5.41
C PRO A 166 10.96 8.42 -5.31
N GLN A 167 11.43 7.93 -4.16
CA GLN A 167 11.64 6.50 -3.94
C GLN A 167 10.30 5.77 -3.75
N LEU A 168 9.36 6.37 -3.04
CA LEU A 168 8.02 5.83 -2.88
C LEU A 168 7.32 5.73 -4.24
N ARG A 169 7.46 6.73 -5.08
CA ARG A 169 6.92 6.72 -6.42
C ARG A 169 7.48 5.57 -7.24
N GLU A 170 8.80 5.43 -7.29
CA GLU A 170 9.49 4.42 -8.08
C GLU A 170 9.13 2.99 -7.64
N THR A 171 9.09 2.74 -6.34
CA THR A 171 8.91 1.39 -5.79
C THR A 171 7.46 0.95 -5.67
N THR A 172 6.53 1.89 -5.48
CA THR A 172 5.19 1.56 -5.02
C THR A 172 4.07 2.18 -5.85
N MET A 173 4.25 3.39 -6.35
CA MET A 173 3.16 4.14 -6.99
C MET A 173 3.26 4.23 -8.50
N ASN A 174 4.45 4.21 -9.09
CA ASN A 174 4.61 4.27 -10.53
C ASN A 174 4.18 2.94 -11.15
N LYS A 175 3.16 2.98 -12.00
CA LYS A 175 2.59 1.80 -12.67
C LYS A 175 3.61 0.99 -13.45
N ALA A 176 4.64 1.64 -13.99
CA ALA A 176 5.67 0.99 -14.83
C ALA A 176 6.73 0.23 -14.01
N THR A 177 6.96 0.62 -12.76
CA THR A 177 8.09 0.11 -11.97
C THR A 177 7.71 -0.60 -10.68
N ARG A 178 6.46 -0.48 -10.23
CA ARG A 178 5.99 -1.05 -8.96
C ARG A 178 5.61 -2.52 -9.09
N GLN A 179 5.52 -3.19 -7.93
CA GLN A 179 4.93 -4.52 -7.79
C GLN A 179 3.77 -4.46 -6.80
N LEU A 180 2.64 -5.04 -7.18
CA LEU A 180 1.44 -5.12 -6.34
C LEU A 180 1.03 -6.58 -6.14
N LEU A 181 0.57 -6.89 -4.94
CA LEU A 181 -0.07 -8.16 -4.64
C LEU A 181 -1.58 -8.01 -4.82
N LYS A 182 -2.17 -8.96 -5.50
CA LYS A 182 -3.60 -8.97 -5.79
C LYS A 182 -4.41 -9.69 -4.70
#